data_7a3e48cb2b9eb216000ef594c30e9c95
#
_entry.id   7a3e48cb2b9eb216000ef594c30e9c95
#
_cell.length_a   1.000
_cell.length_b   1.000
_cell.length_c   1.000
_cell.angle_alpha   90.00
_cell.angle_beta   90.00
_cell.angle_gamma   90.00
#
_symmetry.space_group_name_H-M   'P 1'
#
loop_
_entity.id
_entity.type
_entity.pdbx_description
1 polymer ?
#
loop_
_entity_poly.entity_id
_entity_poly.type
_entity_poly.pdbx_seq_one_letter_code
_entity_poly.pdbx_strand_id
1 'polypeptide(L)'
;NNTALITQDTLSSGNAIPTSSGLMGGYPSTTNAYKFMTDSDVKKHLTESNMPDDFSQLSGKKVELQLRQENFEQKPDDVYAVRWSGGGGFGDPLKRDPKKVLEDIDNFAVSQSAACDIYGVVLDETGQLNTFETESLRQSRRDKRIDRTRKITRTGTVVVDISESLQICSDSEGSFFACSNCGMDIASTEKNYKEQCVQ
;
A
#
# COMPACT_ATOMS: atom_id res chain seq x y z
N ASN A 1 -22.67 17.76 12.70
CA ASN A 1 -23.83 17.37 13.50
C ASN A 1 -24.82 18.54 13.66
N ASN A 2 -26.10 18.33 13.29
CA ASN A 2 -27.15 19.33 13.38
C ASN A 2 -28.07 19.15 14.59
N THR A 3 -27.83 18.12 15.39
CA THR A 3 -28.59 17.81 16.62
C THR A 3 -27.75 18.14 17.84
N ALA A 4 -28.39 18.29 18.98
CA ALA A 4 -27.70 18.63 20.23
C ALA A 4 -26.73 17.54 20.65
N LEU A 5 -27.04 16.28 20.40
CA LEU A 5 -26.25 15.12 20.78
C LEU A 5 -26.56 13.94 19.86
N ILE A 6 -25.52 13.20 19.48
CA ILE A 6 -25.65 11.88 18.84
C ILE A 6 -24.81 10.89 19.65
N THR A 7 -25.40 9.75 20.00
CA THR A 7 -24.67 8.61 20.53
C THR A 7 -24.27 7.70 19.38
N GLN A 8 -23.03 7.28 19.33
CA GLN A 8 -22.48 6.45 18.26
C GLN A 8 -21.76 5.22 18.84
N ASP A 9 -21.84 4.15 18.06
CA ASP A 9 -21.03 2.95 18.26
C ASP A 9 -20.14 2.75 17.03
N THR A 10 -18.88 2.46 17.24
CA THR A 10 -17.97 2.04 16.17
C THR A 10 -17.52 0.62 16.40
N LEU A 11 -17.65 -0.17 15.36
CA LEU A 11 -17.08 -1.52 15.29
C LEU A 11 -16.41 -1.67 13.94
N SER A 12 -15.13 -1.99 13.95
CA SER A 12 -14.38 -2.13 12.69
C SER A 12 -13.32 -3.20 12.77
N SER A 13 -13.08 -3.82 11.61
CA SER A 13 -11.92 -4.67 11.35
C SER A 13 -10.94 -3.94 10.44
N GLY A 14 -9.67 -4.37 10.40
CA GLY A 14 -8.67 -3.81 9.50
C GLY A 14 -8.04 -2.50 9.94
N ASN A 15 -8.07 -2.17 11.23
CA ASN A 15 -7.37 -0.99 11.74
C ASN A 15 -5.90 -1.27 12.06
N ALA A 16 -5.59 -2.48 12.56
CA ALA A 16 -4.23 -2.85 12.92
C ALA A 16 -3.44 -3.40 11.72
N ILE A 17 -4.09 -4.21 10.90
CA ILE A 17 -3.50 -4.82 9.70
C ILE A 17 -4.43 -4.66 8.51
N PRO A 18 -3.88 -4.54 7.28
CA PRO A 18 -4.68 -4.52 6.06
C PRO A 18 -5.54 -5.78 5.92
N THR A 19 -6.77 -5.60 5.48
CA THR A 19 -7.71 -6.72 5.25
C THR A 19 -7.55 -7.38 3.88
N SER A 20 -6.88 -6.71 2.94
CA SER A 20 -6.67 -7.20 1.58
C SER A 20 -5.18 -7.21 1.25
N SER A 21 -4.69 -8.36 0.80
CA SER A 21 -3.32 -8.49 0.30
C SER A 21 -3.18 -7.90 -1.10
N GLY A 22 -1.96 -7.48 -1.46
CA GLY A 22 -1.62 -7.18 -2.84
C GLY A 22 -1.37 -8.47 -3.63
N LEU A 23 -1.51 -8.40 -4.95
CA LEU A 23 -1.25 -9.50 -5.86
C LEU A 23 -0.17 -9.13 -6.88
N MET A 24 0.63 -10.12 -7.30
CA MET A 24 1.65 -9.96 -8.35
C MET A 24 2.63 -8.79 -8.12
N GLY A 25 3.01 -8.54 -6.87
CA GLY A 25 3.90 -7.44 -6.49
C GLY A 25 3.18 -6.13 -6.12
N GLY A 26 1.86 -6.14 -6.05
CA GLY A 26 1.08 -5.01 -5.56
C GLY A 26 1.18 -4.83 -4.04
N TYR A 27 0.96 -3.62 -3.57
CA TYR A 27 0.88 -3.35 -2.14
C TYR A 27 -0.42 -3.86 -1.52
N PRO A 28 -0.43 -4.22 -0.23
CA PRO A 28 -1.67 -4.48 0.49
C PRO A 28 -2.53 -3.21 0.57
N SER A 29 -3.79 -3.36 0.93
CA SER A 29 -4.68 -2.22 1.18
C SER A 29 -4.16 -1.35 2.34
N THR A 30 -4.64 -0.12 2.41
CA THR A 30 -4.48 0.69 3.63
C THR A 30 -5.32 0.12 4.77
N THR A 31 -4.97 0.42 6.00
CA THR A 31 -5.82 0.17 7.17
C THR A 31 -6.96 1.19 7.24
N ASN A 32 -8.05 0.83 7.91
CA ASN A 32 -9.06 1.79 8.31
C ASN A 32 -8.48 2.78 9.32
N ALA A 33 -8.89 4.03 9.27
CA ALA A 33 -8.52 5.04 10.24
C ALA A 33 -9.75 5.83 10.70
N TYR A 34 -9.87 6.00 11.99
CA TYR A 34 -10.92 6.77 12.66
C TYR A 34 -10.27 7.90 13.44
N LYS A 35 -10.73 9.11 13.21
CA LYS A 35 -10.29 10.29 13.95
C LYS A 35 -11.50 10.97 14.54
N PHE A 36 -11.44 11.33 15.79
CA PHE A 36 -12.47 12.06 16.48
C PHE A 36 -11.88 13.30 17.14
N MET A 37 -12.59 14.40 17.05
CA MET A 37 -12.20 15.68 17.66
C MET A 37 -13.42 16.29 18.33
N THR A 38 -13.30 16.60 19.61
CA THR A 38 -14.32 17.31 20.36
C THR A 38 -13.99 18.79 20.45
N ASP A 39 -15.03 19.61 20.65
CA ASP A 39 -14.91 21.04 20.83
C ASP A 39 -14.10 21.71 19.69
N SER A 40 -14.40 21.32 18.43
CA SER A 40 -13.65 21.79 17.27
C SER A 40 -14.14 23.15 16.78
N ASP A 41 -13.28 23.85 16.03
CA ASP A 41 -13.59 25.11 15.36
C ASP A 41 -14.23 24.94 13.97
N VAL A 42 -14.73 23.74 13.65
CA VAL A 42 -15.31 23.41 12.33
C VAL A 42 -16.43 24.37 11.92
N LYS A 43 -17.26 24.81 12.85
CA LYS A 43 -18.34 25.79 12.56
C LYS A 43 -17.81 27.15 12.13
N LYS A 44 -16.70 27.60 12.71
CA LYS A 44 -16.04 28.83 12.28
C LYS A 44 -15.59 28.70 10.82
N HIS A 45 -14.89 27.63 10.48
CA HIS A 45 -14.47 27.35 9.10
C HIS A 45 -15.65 27.31 8.13
N LEU A 46 -16.75 26.64 8.50
CA LEU A 46 -17.97 26.59 7.68
C LEU A 46 -18.62 27.97 7.50
N THR A 47 -18.65 28.78 8.56
CA THR A 47 -19.21 30.15 8.50
C THR A 47 -18.38 31.08 7.60
N GLU A 48 -17.06 30.91 7.62
CA GLU A 48 -16.11 31.66 6.81
C GLU A 48 -16.00 31.13 5.37
N SER A 49 -16.76 30.08 5.01
CA SER A 49 -16.66 29.35 3.72
C SER A 49 -15.25 28.86 3.41
N ASN A 50 -14.47 28.55 4.44
CA ASN A 50 -13.11 28.06 4.38
C ASN A 50 -13.09 26.61 4.85
N MET A 51 -13.43 25.67 3.95
CA MET A 51 -13.37 24.24 4.29
C MET A 51 -11.94 23.78 4.46
N PRO A 52 -11.60 23.13 5.59
CA PRO A 52 -10.27 22.55 5.77
C PRO A 52 -10.09 21.34 4.84
N ASP A 53 -8.96 21.25 4.19
CA ASP A 53 -8.59 20.14 3.31
C ASP A 53 -8.21 18.88 4.10
N ASP A 54 -7.75 19.04 5.33
CA ASP A 54 -7.35 17.95 6.21
C ASP A 54 -7.78 18.17 7.66
N PHE A 55 -8.05 17.06 8.33
CA PHE A 55 -8.42 17.03 9.75
C PHE A 55 -7.39 17.73 10.69
N SER A 56 -6.14 17.81 10.27
CA SER A 56 -5.08 18.47 11.05
C SER A 56 -5.17 19.99 11.05
N GLN A 57 -5.92 20.58 10.13
CA GLN A 57 -6.18 22.03 10.04
C GLN A 57 -7.24 22.50 11.03
N LEU A 58 -7.98 21.57 11.62
CA LEU A 58 -8.96 21.89 12.66
C LEU A 58 -8.28 21.99 14.04
N SER A 59 -8.76 22.93 14.83
CA SER A 59 -8.40 23.08 16.24
C SER A 59 -9.48 22.44 17.12
N GLY A 60 -9.06 21.70 18.14
CA GLY A 60 -9.96 20.99 19.06
C GLY A 60 -9.23 19.91 19.84
N LYS A 61 -9.93 19.19 20.69
CA LYS A 61 -9.38 18.09 21.47
C LYS A 61 -9.47 16.78 20.68
N LYS A 62 -8.33 16.26 20.27
CA LYS A 62 -8.24 14.93 19.63
C LYS A 62 -8.54 13.82 20.62
N VAL A 63 -9.39 12.89 20.25
CA VAL A 63 -9.75 11.70 21.00
C VAL A 63 -9.38 10.47 20.21
N GLU A 64 -8.61 9.57 20.81
CA GLU A 64 -8.32 8.27 20.22
C GLU A 64 -9.51 7.34 20.44
N LEU A 65 -10.05 6.82 19.33
CA LEU A 65 -11.11 5.83 19.38
C LEU A 65 -10.49 4.42 19.37
N GLN A 66 -11.06 3.55 20.18
CA GLN A 66 -10.71 2.13 20.18
C GLN A 66 -11.28 1.44 18.94
N LEU A 67 -10.79 0.25 18.61
CA LEU A 67 -11.31 -0.60 17.51
C LEU A 67 -12.79 -0.92 17.68
N ARG A 68 -13.23 -1.07 18.90
CA ARG A 68 -14.61 -1.15 19.31
C ARG A 68 -14.84 -0.09 20.36
N GLN A 69 -15.68 0.87 20.04
CA GLN A 69 -16.05 1.97 20.92
C GLN A 69 -17.57 2.04 20.96
N GLU A 70 -18.13 1.90 22.14
CA GLU A 70 -19.57 1.94 22.37
C GLU A 70 -19.97 3.23 23.09
N ASN A 71 -21.17 3.70 22.80
CA ASN A 71 -21.81 4.81 23.50
C ASN A 71 -20.96 6.09 23.57
N PHE A 72 -20.18 6.40 22.55
CA PHE A 72 -19.50 7.68 22.53
C PHE A 72 -20.42 8.78 22.00
N GLU A 73 -20.40 9.90 22.68
CA GLU A 73 -21.26 11.04 22.38
C GLU A 73 -20.58 11.99 21.41
N GLN A 74 -21.33 12.46 20.42
CA GLN A 74 -20.89 13.50 19.49
C GLN A 74 -21.80 14.71 19.60
N LYS A 75 -21.24 15.85 19.97
CA LYS A 75 -21.90 17.16 20.05
C LYS A 75 -21.85 17.89 18.70
N PRO A 76 -22.59 19.03 18.56
CA PRO A 76 -22.61 19.78 17.31
C PRO A 76 -21.26 20.27 16.76
N ASP A 77 -20.29 20.53 17.65
CA ASP A 77 -18.96 21.03 17.29
C ASP A 77 -17.91 19.93 17.17
N ASP A 78 -18.34 18.68 17.33
CA ASP A 78 -17.45 17.53 17.24
C ASP A 78 -17.35 17.06 15.78
N VAL A 79 -16.16 16.63 15.39
CA VAL A 79 -15.87 16.10 14.06
C VAL A 79 -15.43 14.66 14.14
N TYR A 80 -16.09 13.82 13.36
CA TYR A 80 -15.72 12.43 13.17
C TYR A 80 -15.29 12.21 11.72
N ALA A 81 -14.05 11.80 11.52
CA ALA A 81 -13.49 11.51 10.22
C ALA A 81 -13.16 10.03 10.07
N VAL A 82 -13.62 9.44 8.99
CA VAL A 82 -13.40 8.02 8.67
C VAL A 82 -12.66 7.91 7.35
N ARG A 83 -11.60 7.13 7.35
CA ARG A 83 -10.95 6.65 6.14
C ARG A 83 -11.10 5.15 6.08
N TRP A 84 -11.84 4.66 5.12
CA TRP A 84 -11.99 3.24 4.86
C TRP A 84 -10.76 2.66 4.17
N SER A 85 -10.48 1.38 4.42
CA SER A 85 -9.47 0.66 3.67
C SER A 85 -9.88 0.52 2.20
N GLY A 86 -8.93 0.63 1.31
CA GLY A 86 -9.12 0.29 -0.11
C GLY A 86 -8.96 -1.21 -0.38
N GLY A 87 -8.96 -1.59 -1.64
CA GLY A 87 -8.54 -2.93 -2.09
C GLY A 87 -7.02 -3.05 -2.15
N GLY A 88 -6.52 -4.29 -2.20
CA GLY A 88 -5.11 -4.56 -2.47
C GLY A 88 -4.74 -4.20 -3.92
N GLY A 89 -3.50 -3.79 -4.13
CA GLY A 89 -2.97 -3.45 -5.46
C GLY A 89 -2.69 -4.70 -6.29
N PHE A 90 -2.71 -4.55 -7.59
CA PHE A 90 -2.33 -5.58 -8.54
C PHE A 90 -1.11 -5.15 -9.37
N GLY A 91 -0.09 -5.99 -9.41
CA GLY A 91 1.13 -5.74 -10.16
C GLY A 91 2.11 -4.77 -9.47
N ASP A 92 3.36 -4.79 -9.94
CA ASP A 92 4.41 -3.90 -9.42
C ASP A 92 4.10 -2.44 -9.76
N PRO A 93 3.99 -1.53 -8.77
CA PRO A 93 3.78 -0.09 -9.01
C PRO A 93 4.80 0.54 -9.95
N LEU A 94 6.05 0.05 -9.96
CA LEU A 94 7.10 0.55 -10.86
C LEU A 94 6.87 0.18 -12.34
N LYS A 95 5.89 -0.70 -12.63
CA LYS A 95 5.48 -1.06 -13.99
C LYS A 95 4.25 -0.30 -14.49
N ARG A 96 3.59 0.49 -13.60
CA ARG A 96 2.41 1.28 -14.00
C ARG A 96 2.83 2.34 -15.02
N ASP A 97 2.04 2.50 -16.08
CA ASP A 97 2.26 3.54 -17.10
C ASP A 97 2.38 4.91 -16.41
N PRO A 98 3.49 5.65 -16.59
CA PRO A 98 3.67 6.97 -15.99
C PRO A 98 2.58 7.97 -16.37
N LYS A 99 2.01 7.89 -17.58
CA LYS A 99 0.91 8.76 -18.02
C LYS A 99 -0.35 8.52 -17.20
N LYS A 100 -0.65 7.25 -16.88
CA LYS A 100 -1.78 6.93 -16.00
C LYS A 100 -1.57 7.40 -14.56
N VAL A 101 -0.32 7.48 -14.09
CA VAL A 101 -0.02 8.07 -12.78
C VAL A 101 -0.27 9.57 -12.81
N LEU A 102 0.02 10.26 -13.93
CA LEU A 102 -0.32 11.68 -14.10
C LEU A 102 -1.84 11.90 -14.08
N GLU A 103 -2.59 11.09 -14.82
CA GLU A 103 -4.06 11.13 -14.79
C GLU A 103 -4.60 10.94 -13.36
N ASP A 104 -3.99 10.04 -12.59
CA ASP A 104 -4.36 9.83 -11.18
C ASP A 104 -4.02 11.04 -10.31
N ILE A 105 -2.94 11.79 -10.60
CA ILE A 105 -2.60 13.05 -9.91
C ILE A 105 -3.64 14.13 -10.23
N ASP A 106 -3.97 14.30 -11.51
CA ASP A 106 -4.95 15.29 -11.97
C ASP A 106 -6.35 15.03 -11.40
N ASN A 107 -6.67 13.76 -11.17
CA ASN A 107 -7.93 13.33 -10.55
C ASN A 107 -7.86 13.29 -9.01
N PHE A 108 -6.80 13.79 -8.37
CA PHE A 108 -6.58 13.77 -6.93
C PHE A 108 -6.60 12.37 -6.28
N ALA A 109 -6.43 11.31 -7.08
CA ALA A 109 -6.35 9.94 -6.59
C ALA A 109 -4.96 9.58 -6.05
N VAL A 110 -3.92 10.23 -6.57
CA VAL A 110 -2.52 10.04 -6.17
C VAL A 110 -1.88 11.41 -5.89
N SER A 111 -1.20 11.56 -4.77
CA SER A 111 -0.42 12.77 -4.51
C SER A 111 0.89 12.75 -5.31
N GLN A 112 1.49 13.92 -5.55
CA GLN A 112 2.80 14.01 -6.22
C GLN A 112 3.89 13.26 -5.44
N SER A 113 3.85 13.30 -4.11
CA SER A 113 4.76 12.52 -3.27
C SER A 113 4.58 11.02 -3.47
N ALA A 114 3.33 10.54 -3.49
CA ALA A 114 3.03 9.12 -3.75
C ALA A 114 3.42 8.69 -5.18
N ALA A 115 3.27 9.56 -6.17
CA ALA A 115 3.73 9.31 -7.53
C ALA A 115 5.25 9.06 -7.58
N CYS A 116 6.02 9.88 -6.87
CA CYS A 116 7.45 9.67 -6.73
C CYS A 116 7.74 8.44 -5.87
N ASP A 117 7.23 8.37 -4.63
CA ASP A 117 7.67 7.39 -3.63
C ASP A 117 7.21 5.97 -3.92
N ILE A 118 6.04 5.79 -4.52
CA ILE A 118 5.44 4.48 -4.78
C ILE A 118 5.66 4.06 -6.23
N TYR A 119 5.30 4.94 -7.18
CA TYR A 119 5.32 4.62 -8.60
C TYR A 119 6.65 4.96 -9.29
N GLY A 120 7.57 5.66 -8.60
CA GLY A 120 8.83 6.09 -9.17
C GLY A 120 8.66 7.05 -10.35
N VAL A 121 7.60 7.87 -10.34
CA VAL A 121 7.34 8.89 -11.36
C VAL A 121 7.88 10.23 -10.90
N VAL A 122 8.72 10.84 -11.72
CA VAL A 122 9.34 12.14 -11.45
C VAL A 122 8.71 13.19 -12.33
N LEU A 123 8.28 14.28 -11.73
CA LEU A 123 7.77 15.47 -12.42
C LEU A 123 8.84 16.54 -12.42
N ASP A 124 8.87 17.35 -13.48
CA ASP A 124 9.69 18.54 -13.55
C ASP A 124 9.06 19.72 -12.77
N GLU A 125 9.73 20.87 -12.77
CA GLU A 125 9.28 22.08 -12.08
C GLU A 125 7.94 22.62 -12.62
N THR A 126 7.56 22.23 -13.84
CA THR A 126 6.28 22.59 -14.48
C THR A 126 5.17 21.59 -14.21
N GLY A 127 5.44 20.49 -13.48
CA GLY A 127 4.50 19.41 -13.21
C GLY A 127 4.38 18.41 -14.35
N GLN A 128 5.23 18.47 -15.37
CA GLN A 128 5.24 17.53 -16.48
C GLN A 128 6.11 16.30 -16.18
N LEU A 129 5.83 15.21 -16.88
CA LEU A 129 6.57 13.96 -16.71
C LEU A 129 8.03 14.11 -17.19
N ASN A 130 8.98 13.94 -16.28
CA ASN A 130 10.37 13.73 -16.62
C ASN A 130 10.63 12.25 -16.89
N THR A 131 10.55 11.85 -18.16
CA THR A 131 10.67 10.43 -18.56
C THR A 131 12.04 9.86 -18.23
N PHE A 132 13.12 10.62 -18.42
CA PHE A 132 14.48 10.16 -18.18
C PHE A 132 14.73 9.87 -16.70
N GLU A 133 14.39 10.81 -15.84
CA GLU A 133 14.55 10.64 -14.38
C GLU A 133 13.61 9.57 -13.83
N THR A 134 12.39 9.47 -14.36
CA THR A 134 11.45 8.41 -14.02
C THR A 134 12.05 7.04 -14.27
N GLU A 135 12.60 6.80 -15.46
CA GLU A 135 13.18 5.47 -15.77
C GLU A 135 14.45 5.21 -14.97
N SER A 136 15.31 6.20 -14.78
CA SER A 136 16.51 6.11 -13.96
C SER A 136 16.17 5.76 -12.50
N LEU A 137 15.17 6.42 -11.91
CA LEU A 137 14.71 6.16 -10.54
C LEU A 137 14.10 4.75 -10.42
N ARG A 138 13.27 4.36 -11.37
CA ARG A 138 12.66 3.03 -11.42
C ARG A 138 13.71 1.94 -11.51
N GLN A 139 14.71 2.12 -12.39
CA GLN A 139 15.81 1.16 -12.52
C GLN A 139 16.62 1.06 -11.22
N SER A 140 17.02 2.17 -10.64
CA SER A 140 17.72 2.17 -9.35
C SER A 140 16.95 1.45 -8.24
N ARG A 141 15.62 1.60 -8.21
CA ARG A 141 14.78 0.91 -7.22
C ARG A 141 14.68 -0.60 -7.49
N ARG A 142 14.61 -1.02 -8.76
CA ARG A 142 14.65 -2.44 -9.14
C ARG A 142 15.98 -3.07 -8.70
N ASP A 143 17.10 -2.41 -9.00
CA ASP A 143 18.44 -2.89 -8.64
C ASP A 143 18.58 -3.05 -7.11
N LYS A 144 18.13 -2.05 -6.34
CA LYS A 144 18.11 -2.13 -4.87
C LYS A 144 17.23 -3.26 -4.33
N ARG A 145 16.14 -3.63 -5.02
CA ARG A 145 15.33 -4.79 -4.64
C ARG A 145 16.09 -6.09 -4.90
N ILE A 146 16.78 -6.19 -6.04
CA ILE A 146 17.61 -7.35 -6.39
C ILE A 146 18.75 -7.54 -5.38
N ASP A 147 19.43 -6.47 -5.00
CA ASP A 147 20.52 -6.53 -4.01
C ASP A 147 20.06 -7.04 -2.62
N ARG A 148 18.77 -6.87 -2.30
CA ARG A 148 18.17 -7.37 -1.05
C ARG A 148 17.63 -8.79 -1.14
N THR A 149 17.63 -9.40 -2.34
CA THR A 149 17.12 -10.75 -2.49
C THR A 149 18.09 -11.77 -1.88
N ARG A 150 17.53 -12.92 -1.50
CA ARG A 150 18.33 -14.08 -1.12
C ARG A 150 19.26 -14.44 -2.29
N LYS A 151 20.54 -14.61 -2.01
CA LYS A 151 21.49 -15.10 -3.02
C LYS A 151 21.15 -16.53 -3.42
N ILE A 152 21.36 -16.85 -4.69
CA ILE A 152 21.28 -18.22 -5.18
C ILE A 152 22.33 -19.03 -4.43
N THR A 153 21.90 -20.04 -3.70
CA THR A 153 22.78 -20.89 -2.89
C THR A 153 22.99 -22.26 -3.52
N ARG A 154 22.15 -22.63 -4.49
CA ARG A 154 22.15 -23.94 -5.10
C ARG A 154 21.87 -23.81 -6.60
N THR A 155 22.65 -24.47 -7.42
CA THR A 155 22.48 -24.52 -8.87
C THR A 155 22.50 -25.98 -9.33
N GLY A 156 21.70 -26.32 -10.32
CA GLY A 156 21.60 -27.67 -10.84
C GLY A 156 21.16 -27.71 -12.31
N THR A 157 21.12 -28.91 -12.87
CA THR A 157 20.63 -29.14 -14.23
C THR A 157 19.12 -29.20 -14.21
N VAL A 158 18.48 -28.53 -15.17
CA VAL A 158 17.00 -28.56 -15.32
C VAL A 158 16.56 -29.97 -15.70
N VAL A 159 15.66 -30.54 -14.95
CA VAL A 159 15.07 -31.86 -15.16
C VAL A 159 13.67 -31.73 -15.78
N VAL A 160 12.85 -30.81 -15.28
CA VAL A 160 11.49 -30.58 -15.72
C VAL A 160 11.10 -29.11 -15.57
N ASP A 161 10.48 -28.55 -16.61
CA ASP A 161 9.78 -27.29 -16.54
C ASP A 161 8.34 -27.54 -16.08
N ILE A 162 7.95 -26.93 -14.96
CA ILE A 162 6.58 -27.02 -14.41
C ILE A 162 5.69 -25.95 -14.97
N SER A 163 6.24 -24.72 -15.07
CA SER A 163 5.53 -23.55 -15.60
C SER A 163 6.52 -22.54 -16.13
N GLU A 164 6.02 -21.42 -16.69
CA GLU A 164 6.86 -20.31 -17.18
C GLU A 164 7.83 -19.76 -16.11
N SER A 165 7.53 -19.95 -14.83
CA SER A 165 8.29 -19.38 -13.71
C SER A 165 8.87 -20.42 -12.74
N LEU A 166 8.58 -21.70 -12.93
CA LEU A 166 8.95 -22.76 -12.01
C LEU A 166 9.49 -23.99 -12.74
N GLN A 167 10.64 -24.45 -12.32
CA GLN A 167 11.31 -25.65 -12.84
C GLN A 167 11.82 -26.53 -11.70
N ILE A 168 12.07 -27.81 -12.01
CA ILE A 168 12.79 -28.72 -11.14
C ILE A 168 14.21 -28.83 -11.68
N CYS A 169 15.18 -28.57 -10.80
CA CYS A 169 16.60 -28.80 -11.05
C CYS A 169 17.09 -29.94 -10.18
N SER A 170 18.19 -30.60 -10.61
CA SER A 170 18.89 -31.64 -9.85
C SER A 170 20.37 -31.36 -9.81
N ASP A 171 20.98 -31.67 -8.66
CA ASP A 171 22.42 -31.63 -8.43
C ASP A 171 22.90 -32.89 -7.65
N SER A 172 24.11 -32.85 -7.09
CA SER A 172 24.65 -33.95 -6.27
C SER A 172 23.91 -34.18 -4.94
N GLU A 173 23.11 -33.22 -4.48
CA GLU A 173 22.36 -33.29 -3.21
C GLU A 173 20.90 -33.71 -3.40
N GLY A 174 20.44 -33.83 -4.66
CA GLY A 174 19.08 -34.25 -5.01
C GLY A 174 18.34 -33.22 -5.86
N SER A 175 17.02 -33.32 -5.88
CA SER A 175 16.18 -32.43 -6.70
C SER A 175 15.57 -31.31 -5.89
N PHE A 176 15.40 -30.15 -6.53
CA PHE A 176 14.85 -28.95 -5.91
C PHE A 176 14.05 -28.11 -6.91
N PHE A 177 13.08 -27.35 -6.39
CA PHE A 177 12.37 -26.34 -7.16
C PHE A 177 13.22 -25.10 -7.33
N ALA A 178 13.28 -24.58 -8.54
CA ALA A 178 13.98 -23.34 -8.87
C ALA A 178 13.12 -22.41 -9.72
N CYS A 179 13.39 -21.11 -9.62
CA CYS A 179 12.79 -20.11 -10.49
C CYS A 179 13.44 -20.18 -11.87
N SER A 180 12.65 -20.38 -12.94
CA SER A 180 13.15 -20.43 -14.32
C SER A 180 13.73 -19.10 -14.81
N ASN A 181 13.30 -17.96 -14.22
CA ASN A 181 13.75 -16.63 -14.63
C ASN A 181 15.08 -16.20 -14.02
N CYS A 182 15.33 -16.55 -12.74
CA CYS A 182 16.52 -16.08 -12.03
C CYS A 182 17.38 -17.22 -11.45
N GLY A 183 16.96 -18.47 -11.60
CA GLY A 183 17.69 -19.63 -11.09
C GLY A 183 17.66 -19.82 -9.57
N MET A 184 16.90 -18.98 -8.84
CA MET A 184 16.84 -19.08 -7.38
C MET A 184 16.26 -20.43 -6.94
N ASP A 185 16.96 -21.10 -6.05
CA ASP A 185 16.48 -22.30 -5.38
C ASP A 185 15.36 -21.94 -4.41
N ILE A 186 14.20 -22.57 -4.57
CA ILE A 186 12.97 -22.27 -3.81
C ILE A 186 12.83 -23.25 -2.66
N ALA A 187 12.81 -24.54 -2.95
CA ALA A 187 12.58 -25.61 -1.98
C ALA A 187 13.07 -26.96 -2.48
N SER A 188 13.34 -27.89 -1.56
CA SER A 188 13.54 -29.31 -1.90
C SER A 188 12.25 -29.90 -2.48
N THR A 189 12.36 -30.84 -3.44
CA THR A 189 11.20 -31.58 -3.98
C THR A 189 10.57 -32.53 -2.96
N GLU A 190 11.27 -32.83 -1.87
CA GLU A 190 10.74 -33.66 -0.77
C GLU A 190 9.71 -32.93 0.09
N LYS A 191 9.62 -31.60 -0.05
CA LYS A 191 8.68 -30.75 0.70
C LYS A 191 7.73 -30.04 -0.25
N ASN A 192 6.53 -29.74 0.24
CA ASN A 192 5.61 -28.89 -0.51
C ASN A 192 6.23 -27.48 -0.69
N TYR A 193 6.47 -27.07 -1.94
CA TYR A 193 7.08 -25.77 -2.23
C TYR A 193 6.31 -24.59 -1.64
N LYS A 194 4.99 -24.73 -1.46
CA LYS A 194 4.13 -23.69 -0.86
C LYS A 194 4.43 -23.42 0.62
N GLU A 195 5.00 -24.40 1.32
CA GLU A 195 5.43 -24.23 2.72
C GLU A 195 6.69 -23.38 2.84
N GLN A 196 7.40 -23.22 1.76
CA GLN A 196 8.65 -22.43 1.68
C GLN A 196 8.40 -21.02 1.12
N CYS A 197 7.20 -20.73 0.63
CA CYS A 197 6.85 -19.38 0.21
C CYS A 197 6.72 -18.47 1.42
N VAL A 198 7.53 -17.45 1.48
CA VAL A 198 7.40 -16.39 2.50
C VAL A 198 6.12 -15.61 2.19
N GLN A 199 5.23 -15.58 3.17
CA GLN A 199 4.02 -14.73 3.12
C GLN A 199 4.36 -13.27 3.37
#